data_d3a1dae45521490dc1f04498d04dedfd
#
_entry.id   d3a1dae45521490dc1f04498d04dedfd
#
_cell.length_a   1.000
_cell.length_b   1.000
_cell.length_c   1.000
_cell.angle_alpha   90.00
_cell.angle_beta   90.00
_cell.angle_gamma   90.00
#
_symmetry.space_group_name_H-M   'P 1'
#
loop_
_entity.id
_entity.type
_entity.pdbx_description
1 polymer ?
#
loop_
_entity_poly.entity_id
_entity_poly.type
_entity_poly.pdbx_seq_one_letter_code
_entity_poly.pdbx_strand_id
1 'polypeptide(L)'
;MNGKEFTVSEVVDHLGVNGHTWLMFFLMIFAMIFDGYDFMVVNTTNLFVAHTFWPDNPNPGALMGSLTTWGLLGMVLGGAVGGILSDKIGRKKMLTIAVIFYGLFTLPQAFANDLVFFAAFRLIAGFGVGSCIPIVTTVFSETIPSKQRGVFVTIGMAGMVAGWVLAGVIGNPICNTASPILGGFTNEVTYLNADGSSATMYANWRLCYLIGALPIIYGIVLHFFMHETPHWFANAGRMEEACKALNHLQRSAGQEETHFDPKLLVVPPKPAKTSPNILFSKKFIVPTAAIWTAYFVGQFCVYGMNAWLPTWFKGIGYTPSEAVALQTWNNVAAIASNCCVGFVADRIGRKRNLAFSWIFCIVAIVICSVFVVPNNFGLSIALMLLFGFALNYAITAVQPLMPESYPTAIRNTGVSWCQAFARFGGSASSIVLGGIAGMAMFQTAEGATNWSMVVLVLIVPFVLGFICCLLFVKETGGKSMDELAGDGKTDASDTGMTNFIIMLVVIAFLFVTCIVCPLAVSGWSKNPVALPLMAVGVLLPFIYFFIFATPYRKAYFEK
;
A
#
# COMPACT_ATOMS: atom_id res chain seq x y z
N MET A 1 38.11 -14.69 9.95
CA MET A 1 38.20 -14.04 8.61
C MET A 1 39.57 -13.39 8.37
N ASN A 2 40.60 -13.83 9.05
CA ASN A 2 41.93 -13.21 8.97
C ASN A 2 42.56 -13.33 7.60
N GLY A 3 42.74 -12.20 6.89
CA GLY A 3 43.50 -12.08 5.65
C GLY A 3 42.79 -12.50 4.35
N LYS A 4 41.48 -12.79 4.36
CA LYS A 4 40.66 -13.05 3.16
C LYS A 4 39.74 -11.87 2.87
N GLU A 5 39.49 -11.63 1.59
CA GLU A 5 38.44 -10.71 1.15
C GLU A 5 37.09 -11.14 1.73
N PHE A 6 36.27 -10.18 2.13
CA PHE A 6 34.95 -10.42 2.71
C PHE A 6 33.95 -9.37 2.24
N THR A 7 32.68 -9.74 2.27
CA THR A 7 31.55 -8.83 1.99
C THR A 7 30.80 -8.50 3.27
N VAL A 8 30.10 -7.35 3.29
CA VAL A 8 29.24 -6.98 4.43
C VAL A 8 28.18 -8.06 4.70
N SER A 9 27.58 -8.63 3.65
CA SER A 9 26.55 -9.67 3.77
C SER A 9 27.08 -10.93 4.44
N GLU A 10 28.30 -11.38 4.12
CA GLU A 10 28.93 -12.57 4.76
C GLU A 10 29.13 -12.33 6.24
N VAL A 11 29.56 -11.14 6.65
CA VAL A 11 29.75 -10.80 8.06
C VAL A 11 28.41 -10.79 8.80
N VAL A 12 27.37 -10.16 8.24
CA VAL A 12 26.02 -10.11 8.83
C VAL A 12 25.44 -11.53 8.95
N ASP A 13 25.62 -12.38 7.94
CA ASP A 13 25.14 -13.76 7.94
C ASP A 13 25.88 -14.62 8.99
N HIS A 14 27.18 -14.39 9.18
CA HIS A 14 27.99 -15.09 10.17
C HIS A 14 27.63 -14.70 11.60
N LEU A 15 27.35 -13.42 11.85
CA LEU A 15 26.95 -12.92 13.17
C LEU A 15 25.56 -13.37 13.61
N GLY A 16 24.71 -13.77 12.70
CA GLY A 16 23.34 -14.20 12.97
C GLY A 16 22.47 -13.10 13.57
N VAL A 17 21.32 -13.51 14.10
CA VAL A 17 20.41 -12.59 14.81
C VAL A 17 20.96 -12.25 16.18
N ASN A 18 21.14 -10.97 16.44
CA ASN A 18 21.75 -10.45 17.66
C ASN A 18 20.96 -9.27 18.24
N GLY A 19 21.43 -8.70 19.36
CA GLY A 19 20.75 -7.56 20.02
C GLY A 19 20.56 -6.34 19.11
N HIS A 20 21.52 -6.03 18.24
CA HIS A 20 21.40 -4.96 17.27
C HIS A 20 20.32 -5.26 16.21
N THR A 21 20.26 -6.51 15.73
CA THR A 21 19.23 -6.95 14.77
C THR A 21 17.83 -6.75 15.36
N TRP A 22 17.62 -7.12 16.63
CA TRP A 22 16.35 -6.89 17.32
C TRP A 22 16.04 -5.42 17.53
N LEU A 23 17.03 -4.61 17.91
CA LEU A 23 16.85 -3.16 18.05
C LEU A 23 16.39 -2.54 16.71
N MET A 24 17.11 -2.84 15.62
CA MET A 24 16.75 -2.33 14.30
C MET A 24 15.37 -2.83 13.85
N PHE A 25 15.06 -4.09 14.14
CA PHE A 25 13.77 -4.67 13.82
C PHE A 25 12.60 -3.95 14.54
N PHE A 26 12.72 -3.71 15.84
CA PHE A 26 11.68 -2.99 16.59
C PHE A 26 11.57 -1.55 16.15
N LEU A 27 12.68 -0.86 15.89
CA LEU A 27 12.65 0.48 15.33
C LEU A 27 11.90 0.51 13.97
N MET A 28 12.13 -0.46 13.11
CA MET A 28 11.43 -0.52 11.81
C MET A 28 9.95 -0.90 11.95
N ILE A 29 9.59 -1.82 12.86
CA ILE A 29 8.18 -2.16 13.13
C ILE A 29 7.40 -0.94 13.62
N PHE A 30 7.94 -0.18 14.58
CA PHE A 30 7.26 1.02 15.07
C PHE A 30 7.13 2.08 13.99
N ALA A 31 8.14 2.26 13.11
CA ALA A 31 8.00 3.11 11.95
C ALA A 31 6.83 2.68 11.05
N MET A 32 6.69 1.36 10.79
CA MET A 32 5.58 0.80 10.00
C MET A 32 4.22 0.95 10.71
N ILE A 33 4.16 0.82 12.03
CA ILE A 33 2.93 1.02 12.81
C ILE A 33 2.44 2.47 12.66
N PHE A 34 3.33 3.44 12.82
CA PHE A 34 2.98 4.85 12.64
C PHE A 34 2.59 5.18 11.20
N ASP A 35 3.27 4.60 10.21
CA ASP A 35 2.95 4.70 8.80
C ASP A 35 1.54 4.18 8.51
N GLY A 36 1.25 2.98 9.02
CA GLY A 36 -0.08 2.37 8.91
C GLY A 36 -1.18 3.18 9.62
N TYR A 37 -0.89 3.72 10.80
CA TYR A 37 -1.83 4.59 11.53
C TYR A 37 -2.17 5.83 10.71
N ASP A 38 -1.16 6.56 10.22
CA ASP A 38 -1.36 7.77 9.43
C ASP A 38 -2.15 7.51 8.16
N PHE A 39 -1.87 6.39 7.47
CA PHE A 39 -2.64 5.99 6.32
C PHE A 39 -4.11 5.73 6.66
N MET A 40 -4.37 4.97 7.75
CA MET A 40 -5.71 4.48 8.05
C MET A 40 -6.57 5.49 8.81
N VAL A 41 -5.97 6.43 9.54
CA VAL A 41 -6.72 7.43 10.31
C VAL A 41 -7.68 8.23 9.43
N VAL A 42 -7.29 8.54 8.21
CA VAL A 42 -8.16 9.22 7.24
C VAL A 42 -9.40 8.38 6.90
N ASN A 43 -9.23 7.09 6.69
CA ASN A 43 -10.34 6.19 6.36
C ASN A 43 -11.27 5.98 7.56
N THR A 44 -10.72 5.91 8.77
CA THR A 44 -11.48 5.81 10.02
C THR A 44 -12.28 7.07 10.31
N THR A 45 -11.69 8.24 10.03
CA THR A 45 -12.30 9.54 10.34
C THR A 45 -13.07 10.15 9.17
N ASN A 46 -13.02 9.56 7.98
CA ASN A 46 -13.55 10.08 6.73
C ASN A 46 -15.01 10.55 6.86
N LEU A 47 -15.85 9.72 7.48
CA LEU A 47 -17.26 10.02 7.72
C LEU A 47 -17.45 11.31 8.55
N PHE A 48 -16.66 11.44 9.64
CA PHE A 48 -16.74 12.58 10.56
C PHE A 48 -16.20 13.87 9.93
N VAL A 49 -15.09 13.77 9.21
CA VAL A 49 -14.48 14.90 8.48
C VAL A 49 -15.41 15.41 7.40
N ALA A 50 -16.01 14.51 6.62
CA ALA A 50 -16.90 14.88 5.54
C ALA A 50 -18.14 15.61 6.02
N HIS A 51 -18.81 15.13 7.06
CA HIS A 51 -19.96 15.83 7.63
C HIS A 51 -19.59 17.12 8.38
N THR A 52 -18.34 17.24 8.85
CA THR A 52 -17.84 18.51 9.41
C THR A 52 -17.66 19.57 8.32
N PHE A 53 -17.15 19.18 7.15
CA PHE A 53 -16.91 20.13 6.04
C PHE A 53 -18.17 20.44 5.23
N TRP A 54 -19.09 19.46 5.14
CA TRP A 54 -20.32 19.56 4.33
C TRP A 54 -21.55 19.11 5.11
N PRO A 55 -21.95 19.81 6.18
CA PRO A 55 -23.07 19.41 7.05
C PRO A 55 -24.40 19.39 6.28
N ASP A 56 -24.58 20.28 5.30
CA ASP A 56 -25.79 20.39 4.49
C ASP A 56 -25.85 19.39 3.32
N ASN A 57 -24.79 18.62 3.10
CA ASN A 57 -24.75 17.64 2.02
C ASN A 57 -25.13 16.25 2.56
N PRO A 58 -26.30 15.70 2.21
CA PRO A 58 -26.75 14.41 2.72
C PRO A 58 -25.92 13.24 2.17
N ASN A 59 -25.19 13.43 1.06
CA ASN A 59 -24.38 12.39 0.43
C ASN A 59 -23.05 12.94 -0.11
N PRO A 60 -22.06 13.22 0.76
CA PRO A 60 -20.77 13.77 0.36
C PRO A 60 -19.83 12.75 -0.33
N GLY A 61 -20.38 11.68 -0.91
CA GLY A 61 -19.68 10.50 -1.40
C GLY A 61 -18.39 10.77 -2.20
N ALA A 62 -18.47 11.45 -3.34
CA ALA A 62 -17.28 11.73 -4.16
C ALA A 62 -16.23 12.57 -3.40
N LEU A 63 -16.69 13.48 -2.54
CA LEU A 63 -15.84 14.34 -1.72
C LEU A 63 -15.11 13.54 -0.63
N MET A 64 -15.76 12.54 -0.03
CA MET A 64 -15.14 11.62 0.93
C MET A 64 -13.99 10.83 0.31
N GLY A 65 -14.19 10.32 -0.91
CA GLY A 65 -13.13 9.62 -1.66
C GLY A 65 -11.89 10.48 -1.89
N SER A 66 -12.07 11.79 -2.07
CA SER A 66 -10.95 12.71 -2.29
C SER A 66 -10.02 12.82 -1.09
N LEU A 67 -10.52 12.74 0.13
CA LEU A 67 -9.72 12.83 1.36
C LEU A 67 -8.60 11.77 1.40
N THR A 68 -8.92 10.54 1.05
CA THR A 68 -7.95 9.42 0.99
C THR A 68 -7.01 9.54 -0.22
N THR A 69 -7.53 9.97 -1.37
CA THR A 69 -6.80 10.03 -2.63
C THR A 69 -5.56 10.93 -2.57
N TRP A 70 -5.67 12.10 -1.94
CA TRP A 70 -4.54 13.03 -1.82
C TRP A 70 -3.36 12.42 -1.08
N GLY A 71 -3.62 11.68 0.00
CA GLY A 71 -2.58 10.95 0.73
C GLY A 71 -1.89 9.89 -0.13
N LEU A 72 -2.67 9.11 -0.87
CA LEU A 72 -2.15 8.06 -1.76
C LEU A 72 -1.29 8.64 -2.90
N LEU A 73 -1.71 9.78 -3.48
CA LEU A 73 -0.91 10.49 -4.49
C LEU A 73 0.43 10.96 -3.93
N GLY A 74 0.41 11.53 -2.72
CA GLY A 74 1.64 11.87 -2.01
C GLY A 74 2.55 10.65 -1.82
N MET A 75 1.98 9.51 -1.43
CA MET A 75 2.74 8.25 -1.25
C MET A 75 3.40 7.74 -2.54
N VAL A 76 2.75 7.90 -3.70
CA VAL A 76 3.36 7.54 -5.00
C VAL A 76 4.62 8.37 -5.24
N LEU A 77 4.52 9.69 -5.07
CA LEU A 77 5.64 10.62 -5.26
C LEU A 77 6.77 10.38 -4.24
N GLY A 78 6.39 10.21 -2.97
CA GLY A 78 7.33 9.96 -1.88
C GLY A 78 8.08 8.64 -2.04
N GLY A 79 7.40 7.57 -2.45
CA GLY A 79 8.03 6.28 -2.69
C GLY A 79 9.09 6.31 -3.79
N ALA A 80 8.82 7.06 -4.87
CA ALA A 80 9.77 7.23 -5.96
C ALA A 80 11.02 8.03 -5.55
N VAL A 81 10.81 9.15 -4.83
CA VAL A 81 11.89 10.07 -4.46
C VAL A 81 12.66 9.57 -3.23
N GLY A 82 11.95 9.04 -2.22
CA GLY A 82 12.52 8.60 -0.94
C GLY A 82 13.57 7.50 -1.09
N GLY A 83 13.34 6.53 -1.96
CA GLY A 83 14.31 5.48 -2.26
C GLY A 83 15.62 6.05 -2.82
N ILE A 84 15.52 6.94 -3.82
CA ILE A 84 16.69 7.58 -4.45
C ILE A 84 17.46 8.44 -3.44
N LEU A 85 16.74 9.21 -2.61
CA LEU A 85 17.38 10.05 -1.59
C LEU A 85 18.05 9.21 -0.50
N SER A 86 17.44 8.10 -0.08
CA SER A 86 18.02 7.22 0.95
C SER A 86 19.34 6.60 0.50
N ASP A 87 19.49 6.32 -0.80
CA ASP A 87 20.75 5.84 -1.37
C ASP A 87 21.87 6.89 -1.30
N LYS A 88 21.51 8.18 -1.42
CA LYS A 88 22.48 9.29 -1.42
C LYS A 88 22.86 9.75 -0.02
N ILE A 89 21.89 9.94 0.86
CA ILE A 89 22.12 10.60 2.17
C ILE A 89 22.18 9.64 3.35
N GLY A 90 21.83 8.38 3.14
CA GLY A 90 21.82 7.31 4.15
C GLY A 90 20.42 6.89 4.58
N ARG A 91 20.31 5.62 5.02
CA ARG A 91 19.02 5.03 5.43
C ARG A 91 18.51 5.68 6.71
N LYS A 92 19.39 5.83 7.70
CA LYS A 92 19.09 6.48 8.99
C LYS A 92 18.58 7.89 8.79
N LYS A 93 19.36 8.72 8.09
CA LYS A 93 19.02 10.14 7.90
C LYS A 93 17.71 10.29 7.15
N MET A 94 17.55 9.55 6.03
CA MET A 94 16.35 9.68 5.21
C MET A 94 15.10 9.18 5.94
N LEU A 95 15.17 8.07 6.66
CA LEU A 95 14.02 7.57 7.44
C LEU A 95 13.64 8.56 8.54
N THR A 96 14.62 9.08 9.29
CA THR A 96 14.38 10.10 10.33
C THR A 96 13.69 11.33 9.75
N ILE A 97 14.20 11.85 8.62
CA ILE A 97 13.60 13.00 7.94
C ILE A 97 12.18 12.67 7.48
N ALA A 98 11.96 11.53 6.85
CA ALA A 98 10.65 11.13 6.34
C ALA A 98 9.61 11.01 7.47
N VAL A 99 9.98 10.40 8.59
CA VAL A 99 9.11 10.21 9.76
C VAL A 99 8.75 11.54 10.43
N ILE A 100 9.73 12.41 10.66
CA ILE A 100 9.47 13.76 11.21
C ILE A 100 8.63 14.57 10.22
N PHE A 101 8.94 14.50 8.94
CA PHE A 101 8.27 15.24 7.88
C PHE A 101 6.79 14.91 7.83
N TYR A 102 6.41 13.62 7.71
CA TYR A 102 4.98 13.32 7.63
C TYR A 102 4.24 13.63 8.93
N GLY A 103 4.84 13.41 10.10
CA GLY A 103 4.25 13.82 11.37
C GLY A 103 4.01 15.32 11.46
N LEU A 104 4.98 16.13 10.99
CA LEU A 104 4.86 17.58 10.95
C LEU A 104 3.73 18.07 10.03
N PHE A 105 3.51 17.41 8.89
CA PHE A 105 2.46 17.76 7.94
C PHE A 105 1.12 17.06 8.22
N THR A 106 1.08 16.06 9.09
CA THR A 106 -0.16 15.49 9.64
C THR A 106 -0.76 16.40 10.72
N LEU A 107 0.07 17.07 11.53
CA LEU A 107 -0.38 17.95 12.61
C LEU A 107 -1.34 19.08 12.15
N PRO A 108 -1.06 19.85 11.07
CA PRO A 108 -1.98 20.90 10.63
C PRO A 108 -3.34 20.40 10.17
N GLN A 109 -3.46 19.14 9.74
CA GLN A 109 -4.73 18.55 9.34
C GLN A 109 -5.76 18.54 10.50
N ALA A 110 -5.30 18.47 11.76
CA ALA A 110 -6.14 18.60 12.94
C ALA A 110 -6.86 19.95 13.03
N PHE A 111 -6.32 20.99 12.39
CA PHE A 111 -6.85 22.36 12.41
C PHE A 111 -7.54 22.74 11.08
N ALA A 112 -7.72 21.81 10.17
CA ALA A 112 -8.37 22.06 8.89
C ALA A 112 -9.85 22.40 9.08
N ASN A 113 -10.31 23.42 8.35
CA ASN A 113 -11.70 23.83 8.30
C ASN A 113 -12.32 23.70 6.90
N ASP A 114 -11.50 23.34 5.92
CA ASP A 114 -11.92 23.13 4.54
C ASP A 114 -11.12 21.99 3.88
N LEU A 115 -11.66 21.49 2.76
CA LEU A 115 -11.08 20.40 2.00
C LEU A 115 -9.71 20.76 1.42
N VAL A 116 -9.53 21.99 0.92
CA VAL A 116 -8.31 22.37 0.18
C VAL A 116 -7.11 22.36 1.13
N PHE A 117 -7.28 22.96 2.31
CA PHE A 117 -6.25 22.94 3.35
C PHE A 117 -5.94 21.51 3.79
N PHE A 118 -6.97 20.71 4.09
CA PHE A 118 -6.81 19.31 4.48
C PHE A 118 -6.07 18.51 3.39
N ALA A 119 -6.51 18.61 2.15
CA ALA A 119 -5.96 17.88 1.01
C ALA A 119 -4.49 18.24 0.72
N ALA A 120 -4.15 19.54 0.81
CA ALA A 120 -2.78 20.02 0.61
C ALA A 120 -1.82 19.40 1.63
N PHE A 121 -2.17 19.47 2.92
CA PHE A 121 -1.34 18.88 3.97
C PHE A 121 -1.34 17.35 3.91
N ARG A 122 -2.43 16.73 3.48
CA ARG A 122 -2.52 15.27 3.28
C ARG A 122 -1.62 14.79 2.15
N LEU A 123 -1.56 15.52 1.02
CA LEU A 123 -0.64 15.24 -0.09
C LEU A 123 0.82 15.29 0.38
N ILE A 124 1.18 16.36 1.12
CA ILE A 124 2.54 16.56 1.61
C ILE A 124 2.92 15.51 2.66
N ALA A 125 2.03 15.22 3.62
CA ALA A 125 2.23 14.15 4.60
C ALA A 125 2.40 12.80 3.91
N GLY A 126 1.55 12.49 2.92
CA GLY A 126 1.63 11.28 2.11
C GLY A 126 2.99 11.08 1.43
N PHE A 127 3.64 12.15 1.00
CA PHE A 127 5.00 12.09 0.46
C PHE A 127 6.00 11.51 1.47
N GLY A 128 5.94 11.94 2.72
CA GLY A 128 6.78 11.39 3.80
C GLY A 128 6.48 9.91 4.07
N VAL A 129 5.20 9.57 4.22
CA VAL A 129 4.70 8.20 4.43
C VAL A 129 5.17 7.27 3.32
N GLY A 130 4.99 7.66 2.05
CA GLY A 130 5.41 6.87 0.90
C GLY A 130 6.91 6.59 0.83
N SER A 131 7.73 7.49 1.41
CA SER A 131 9.18 7.32 1.47
C SER A 131 9.61 6.25 2.48
N CYS A 132 8.82 5.97 3.54
CA CYS A 132 9.21 5.07 4.63
C CYS A 132 9.30 3.61 4.19
N ILE A 133 8.31 3.09 3.45
CA ILE A 133 8.22 1.68 3.08
C ILE A 133 9.49 1.16 2.35
N PRO A 134 9.97 1.81 1.25
CA PRO A 134 11.16 1.34 0.56
C PRO A 134 12.42 1.43 1.44
N ILE A 135 12.51 2.42 2.34
CA ILE A 135 13.66 2.55 3.24
C ILE A 135 13.66 1.44 4.28
N VAL A 136 12.52 1.18 4.92
CA VAL A 136 12.37 0.12 5.93
C VAL A 136 12.67 -1.25 5.32
N THR A 137 12.16 -1.55 4.13
CA THR A 137 12.46 -2.83 3.44
C THR A 137 13.93 -2.98 3.11
N THR A 138 14.59 -1.88 2.73
CA THR A 138 16.03 -1.86 2.48
C THR A 138 16.81 -2.10 3.77
N VAL A 139 16.47 -1.43 4.86
CA VAL A 139 17.10 -1.64 6.18
C VAL A 139 16.96 -3.09 6.61
N PHE A 140 15.78 -3.70 6.48
CA PHE A 140 15.60 -5.13 6.78
C PHE A 140 16.52 -6.02 5.93
N SER A 141 16.64 -5.72 4.63
CA SER A 141 17.50 -6.52 3.74
C SER A 141 18.99 -6.37 4.04
N GLU A 142 19.41 -5.23 4.59
CA GLU A 142 20.81 -4.91 4.90
C GLU A 142 21.24 -5.30 6.31
N THR A 143 20.29 -5.45 7.26
CA THR A 143 20.61 -5.70 8.67
C THR A 143 20.23 -7.10 9.16
N ILE A 144 19.39 -7.83 8.43
CA ILE A 144 18.90 -9.14 8.85
C ILE A 144 19.62 -10.24 8.05
N PRO A 145 20.13 -11.29 8.74
CA PRO A 145 20.76 -12.43 8.09
C PRO A 145 19.87 -13.10 7.05
N SER A 146 20.47 -13.56 5.95
CA SER A 146 19.76 -14.07 4.77
C SER A 146 18.75 -15.17 5.07
N LYS A 147 19.07 -16.08 6.00
CA LYS A 147 18.22 -17.21 6.40
C LYS A 147 16.89 -16.77 7.07
N GLN A 148 16.90 -15.69 7.86
CA GLN A 148 15.75 -15.20 8.62
C GLN A 148 15.07 -13.99 7.96
N ARG A 149 15.68 -13.39 6.95
CA ARG A 149 15.24 -12.15 6.31
C ARG A 149 13.76 -12.19 5.88
N GLY A 150 13.32 -13.28 5.26
CA GLY A 150 11.93 -13.43 4.81
C GLY A 150 10.92 -13.30 5.95
N VAL A 151 11.16 -13.98 7.07
CA VAL A 151 10.28 -13.94 8.24
C VAL A 151 10.23 -12.54 8.86
N PHE A 152 11.39 -11.92 9.06
CA PHE A 152 11.47 -10.59 9.66
C PHE A 152 10.83 -9.51 8.78
N VAL A 153 11.03 -9.56 7.46
CA VAL A 153 10.36 -8.63 6.52
C VAL A 153 8.85 -8.80 6.58
N THR A 154 8.35 -10.04 6.59
CA THR A 154 6.91 -10.31 6.64
C THR A 154 6.28 -9.79 7.94
N ILE A 155 6.92 -10.06 9.10
CA ILE A 155 6.45 -9.55 10.39
C ILE A 155 6.57 -8.01 10.43
N GLY A 156 7.64 -7.44 9.88
CA GLY A 156 7.82 -6.00 9.77
C GLY A 156 6.70 -5.32 8.97
N MET A 157 6.29 -5.93 7.85
CA MET A 157 5.16 -5.45 7.06
C MET A 157 3.81 -5.62 7.78
N ALA A 158 3.65 -6.63 8.62
CA ALA A 158 2.47 -6.76 9.48
C ALA A 158 2.35 -5.60 10.48
N GLY A 159 3.44 -4.91 10.82
CA GLY A 159 3.44 -3.67 11.59
C GLY A 159 2.56 -2.58 10.97
N MET A 160 2.59 -2.42 9.65
CA MET A 160 1.72 -1.46 8.95
C MET A 160 0.24 -1.81 9.14
N VAL A 161 -0.12 -3.09 9.04
CA VAL A 161 -1.51 -3.53 9.26
C VAL A 161 -1.91 -3.38 10.73
N ALA A 162 -0.99 -3.59 11.66
CA ALA A 162 -1.23 -3.28 13.07
C ALA A 162 -1.53 -1.80 13.29
N GLY A 163 -0.85 -0.90 12.56
CA GLY A 163 -1.18 0.53 12.52
C GLY A 163 -2.61 0.80 12.02
N TRP A 164 -3.09 0.06 11.01
CA TRP A 164 -4.48 0.15 10.55
C TRP A 164 -5.48 -0.22 11.64
N VAL A 165 -5.22 -1.30 12.37
CA VAL A 165 -6.05 -1.73 13.49
C VAL A 165 -6.04 -0.68 14.60
N LEU A 166 -4.86 -0.14 14.95
CA LEU A 166 -4.72 0.89 15.98
C LEU A 166 -5.49 2.16 15.62
N ALA A 167 -5.51 2.58 14.36
CA ALA A 167 -6.30 3.73 13.92
C ALA A 167 -7.80 3.54 14.20
N GLY A 168 -8.33 2.33 13.98
CA GLY A 168 -9.71 2.00 14.31
C GLY A 168 -9.97 1.91 15.82
N VAL A 169 -9.10 1.21 16.55
CA VAL A 169 -9.24 1.01 18.01
C VAL A 169 -9.12 2.32 18.78
N ILE A 170 -8.24 3.22 18.36
CA ILE A 170 -8.05 4.54 18.98
C ILE A 170 -9.09 5.54 18.45
N GLY A 171 -9.31 5.55 17.13
CA GLY A 171 -10.16 6.54 16.47
C GLY A 171 -11.64 6.36 16.78
N ASN A 172 -12.14 5.13 16.90
CA ASN A 172 -13.55 4.87 17.16
C ASN A 172 -14.04 5.50 18.49
N PRO A 173 -13.42 5.21 19.66
CA PRO A 173 -13.87 5.85 20.89
C PRO A 173 -13.66 7.38 20.89
N ILE A 174 -12.57 7.88 20.30
CA ILE A 174 -12.32 9.32 20.23
C ILE A 174 -13.41 10.04 19.42
N CYS A 175 -13.75 9.52 18.25
CA CYS A 175 -14.72 10.17 17.36
C CYS A 175 -16.16 10.08 17.86
N ASN A 176 -16.50 9.06 18.66
CA ASN A 176 -17.90 8.81 19.06
C ASN A 176 -18.22 9.17 20.50
N THR A 177 -17.29 9.71 21.28
CA THR A 177 -17.52 10.06 22.69
C THR A 177 -17.53 11.56 22.88
N ALA A 178 -18.45 12.06 23.69
CA ALA A 178 -18.36 13.42 24.26
C ALA A 178 -17.13 13.45 25.19
N SER A 179 -15.96 13.77 24.67
CA SER A 179 -14.75 13.77 25.46
C SER A 179 -14.53 15.13 26.12
N PRO A 180 -14.56 15.24 27.45
CA PRO A 180 -14.18 16.45 28.16
C PRO A 180 -12.67 16.71 28.19
N ILE A 181 -11.84 15.79 27.67
CA ILE A 181 -10.38 15.82 27.85
C ILE A 181 -9.72 17.03 27.17
N LEU A 182 -10.36 17.60 26.14
CA LEU A 182 -9.87 18.80 25.45
C LEU A 182 -11.05 19.70 25.09
N GLY A 183 -11.59 20.41 26.06
CA GLY A 183 -12.82 21.19 26.00
C GLY A 183 -13.02 22.22 24.87
N GLY A 184 -12.09 22.32 23.92
CA GLY A 184 -12.20 23.12 22.70
C GLY A 184 -12.26 22.28 21.41
N PHE A 185 -12.10 20.96 21.48
CA PHE A 185 -12.09 20.05 20.33
C PHE A 185 -13.29 19.11 20.25
N THR A 186 -14.22 19.21 21.22
CA THR A 186 -15.50 18.50 21.18
C THR A 186 -16.46 19.27 20.29
N ASN A 187 -16.59 18.87 19.03
CA ASN A 187 -17.57 19.44 18.13
C ASN A 187 -18.74 18.47 17.98
N GLU A 188 -19.93 18.91 18.42
CA GLU A 188 -21.17 18.33 17.92
C GLU A 188 -21.43 18.90 16.53
N VAL A 189 -21.55 18.04 15.56
CA VAL A 189 -21.90 18.39 14.19
C VAL A 189 -23.30 17.86 13.91
N THR A 190 -24.23 18.77 13.62
CA THR A 190 -25.56 18.43 13.10
C THR A 190 -25.43 18.33 11.57
N TYR A 191 -25.84 17.22 11.00
CA TYR A 191 -25.77 16.97 9.57
C TYR A 191 -27.09 16.41 9.04
N LEU A 192 -27.32 16.55 7.73
CA LEU A 192 -28.48 16.00 7.04
C LEU A 192 -28.23 14.56 6.61
N ASN A 193 -29.14 13.67 6.95
CA ASN A 193 -29.19 12.32 6.40
C ASN A 193 -29.80 12.33 4.98
N ALA A 194 -29.67 11.21 4.26
CA ALA A 194 -30.24 11.04 2.93
C ALA A 194 -31.79 11.12 2.89
N ASP A 195 -32.45 10.84 3.99
CA ASP A 195 -33.90 10.96 4.19
C ASP A 195 -34.38 12.40 4.55
N GLY A 196 -33.44 13.35 4.59
CA GLY A 196 -33.72 14.74 4.99
C GLY A 196 -33.86 14.96 6.51
N SER A 197 -33.72 13.94 7.34
CA SER A 197 -33.69 14.08 8.80
C SER A 197 -32.35 14.66 9.27
N SER A 198 -32.36 15.48 10.30
CA SER A 198 -31.15 15.97 10.95
C SER A 198 -30.69 14.99 12.03
N ALA A 199 -29.42 14.63 12.00
CA ALA A 199 -28.76 13.83 13.02
C ALA A 199 -27.55 14.57 13.59
N THR A 200 -27.21 14.29 14.84
CA THR A 200 -26.07 14.89 15.53
C THR A 200 -25.02 13.80 15.79
N MET A 201 -23.75 14.09 15.53
CA MET A 201 -22.63 13.23 15.88
C MET A 201 -21.53 14.02 16.58
N TYR A 202 -20.75 13.34 17.41
CA TYR A 202 -19.50 13.91 17.91
C TYR A 202 -18.42 13.79 16.84
N ALA A 203 -17.72 14.87 16.55
CA ALA A 203 -16.71 14.93 15.49
C ALA A 203 -15.33 15.27 16.05
N ASN A 204 -14.85 14.49 17.03
CA ASN A 204 -13.55 14.67 17.67
C ASN A 204 -12.40 14.14 16.80
N TRP A 205 -12.62 13.98 15.51
CA TRP A 205 -11.62 13.45 14.55
C TRP A 205 -10.29 14.23 14.57
N ARG A 206 -10.29 15.49 14.96
CA ARG A 206 -9.10 16.33 15.08
C ARG A 206 -8.06 15.75 16.03
N LEU A 207 -8.51 15.13 17.14
CA LEU A 207 -7.63 14.45 18.11
C LEU A 207 -6.87 13.27 17.50
N CYS A 208 -7.50 12.55 16.57
CA CYS A 208 -6.85 11.44 15.87
C CYS A 208 -5.63 11.92 15.05
N TYR A 209 -5.70 13.12 14.46
CA TYR A 209 -4.58 13.72 13.74
C TYR A 209 -3.52 14.32 14.68
N LEU A 210 -3.89 14.78 15.87
CA LEU A 210 -2.89 15.15 16.89
C LEU A 210 -2.10 13.92 17.35
N ILE A 211 -2.75 12.78 17.54
CA ILE A 211 -2.07 11.50 17.79
C ILE A 211 -1.21 11.09 16.57
N GLY A 212 -1.69 11.32 15.36
CA GLY A 212 -0.96 11.13 14.10
C GLY A 212 0.30 11.98 13.97
N ALA A 213 0.52 12.97 14.85
CA ALA A 213 1.76 13.75 14.92
C ALA A 213 2.84 13.12 15.83
N LEU A 214 2.53 12.07 16.60
CA LEU A 214 3.51 11.35 17.44
C LEU A 214 4.77 10.87 16.70
N PRO A 215 4.74 10.57 15.40
CA PRO A 215 5.94 10.32 14.62
C PRO A 215 7.02 11.40 14.70
N ILE A 216 6.68 12.66 15.01
CA ILE A 216 7.70 13.71 15.25
C ILE A 216 8.61 13.28 16.41
N ILE A 217 8.02 12.86 17.52
CA ILE A 217 8.76 12.38 18.69
C ILE A 217 9.51 11.09 18.36
N TYR A 218 8.85 10.18 17.63
CA TYR A 218 9.46 8.94 17.21
C TYR A 218 10.65 9.15 16.25
N GLY A 219 10.61 10.14 15.38
CA GLY A 219 11.73 10.51 14.53
C GLY A 219 12.96 10.96 15.33
N ILE A 220 12.75 11.63 16.49
CA ILE A 220 13.82 11.95 17.43
C ILE A 220 14.42 10.67 18.03
N VAL A 221 13.58 9.71 18.43
CA VAL A 221 14.03 8.39 18.90
C VAL A 221 14.85 7.68 17.82
N LEU A 222 14.37 7.66 16.57
CA LEU A 222 15.12 7.10 15.44
C LEU A 222 16.47 7.76 15.27
N HIS A 223 16.55 9.08 15.39
CA HIS A 223 17.81 9.81 15.26
C HIS A 223 18.87 9.34 16.26
N PHE A 224 18.49 9.06 17.49
CA PHE A 224 19.46 8.68 18.53
C PHE A 224 19.76 7.18 18.52
N PHE A 225 18.77 6.32 18.33
CA PHE A 225 18.91 4.88 18.50
C PHE A 225 19.16 4.10 17.21
N MET A 226 18.78 4.62 16.05
CA MET A 226 19.07 3.95 14.78
C MET A 226 20.52 4.15 14.38
N HIS A 227 21.17 3.08 13.95
CA HIS A 227 22.50 3.13 13.34
C HIS A 227 22.40 3.07 11.82
N GLU A 228 23.36 3.71 11.15
CA GLU A 228 23.44 3.60 9.69
C GLU A 228 23.94 2.21 9.30
N THR A 229 23.45 1.70 8.17
CA THR A 229 23.77 0.33 7.75
C THR A 229 25.20 0.23 7.21
N PRO A 230 25.95 -0.85 7.56
CA PRO A 230 27.29 -1.06 7.01
C PRO A 230 27.28 -1.15 5.48
N HIS A 231 26.22 -1.69 4.88
CA HIS A 231 26.03 -1.75 3.44
C HIS A 231 26.01 -0.37 2.79
N TRP A 232 25.37 0.61 3.43
CA TRP A 232 25.35 1.97 2.88
C TRP A 232 26.72 2.60 2.90
N PHE A 233 27.47 2.49 4.00
CA PHE A 233 28.84 3.01 4.08
C PHE A 233 29.74 2.38 3.01
N ALA A 234 29.70 1.07 2.84
CA ALA A 234 30.46 0.35 1.83
C ALA A 234 30.09 0.81 0.41
N ASN A 235 28.78 0.93 0.09
CA ASN A 235 28.29 1.39 -1.20
C ASN A 235 28.61 2.87 -1.50
N ALA A 236 28.82 3.69 -0.44
CA ALA A 236 29.23 5.09 -0.54
C ALA A 236 30.76 5.25 -0.66
N GLY A 237 31.53 4.16 -0.65
CA GLY A 237 33.00 4.19 -0.69
C GLY A 237 33.66 4.53 0.67
N ARG A 238 32.89 4.55 1.76
CA ARG A 238 33.33 4.89 3.12
C ARG A 238 33.71 3.61 3.89
N MET A 239 34.75 2.91 3.40
CA MET A 239 35.14 1.57 3.87
C MET A 239 35.51 1.53 5.35
N GLU A 240 36.22 2.56 5.87
CA GLU A 240 36.58 2.63 7.29
C GLU A 240 35.34 2.68 8.21
N GLU A 241 34.33 3.45 7.80
CA GLU A 241 33.09 3.57 8.58
C GLU A 241 32.23 2.31 8.46
N ALA A 242 32.27 1.64 7.31
CA ALA A 242 31.64 0.33 7.15
C ALA A 242 32.26 -0.70 8.12
N CYS A 243 33.59 -0.73 8.22
CA CYS A 243 34.28 -1.61 9.16
C CYS A 243 34.01 -1.24 10.62
N LYS A 244 33.94 0.05 10.97
CA LYS A 244 33.53 0.49 12.31
C LYS A 244 32.10 0.02 12.66
N ALA A 245 31.19 0.13 11.70
CA ALA A 245 29.81 -0.35 11.89
C ALA A 245 29.75 -1.87 12.04
N LEU A 246 30.56 -2.63 11.30
CA LEU A 246 30.68 -4.08 11.44
C LEU A 246 31.25 -4.49 12.82
N ASN A 247 32.27 -3.79 13.33
CA ASN A 247 32.81 -4.00 14.67
C ASN A 247 31.75 -3.74 15.75
N HIS A 248 30.93 -2.70 15.57
CA HIS A 248 29.81 -2.43 16.48
C HIS A 248 28.79 -3.59 16.46
N LEU A 249 28.50 -4.17 15.29
CA LEU A 249 27.64 -5.35 15.19
C LEU A 249 28.22 -6.55 15.92
N GLN A 250 29.54 -6.80 15.81
CA GLN A 250 30.20 -7.88 16.54
C GLN A 250 30.11 -7.72 18.05
N ARG A 251 30.34 -6.52 18.57
CA ARG A 251 30.14 -6.24 20.01
C ARG A 251 28.71 -6.54 20.44
N SER A 252 27.73 -6.13 19.65
CA SER A 252 26.32 -6.38 19.92
C SER A 252 25.94 -7.86 19.88
N ALA A 253 26.74 -8.68 19.17
CA ALA A 253 26.62 -10.13 19.13
C ALA A 253 27.39 -10.84 20.24
N GLY A 254 28.09 -10.11 21.13
CA GLY A 254 28.92 -10.67 22.19
C GLY A 254 30.20 -11.36 21.69
N GLN A 255 30.64 -11.06 20.45
CA GLN A 255 31.87 -11.58 19.86
C GLN A 255 33.03 -10.62 20.02
N GLU A 256 34.26 -11.14 20.09
CA GLU A 256 35.46 -10.32 20.11
C GLU A 256 35.64 -9.56 18.77
N GLU A 257 36.12 -8.32 18.84
CA GLU A 257 36.36 -7.49 17.66
C GLU A 257 37.47 -8.08 16.78
N THR A 258 37.14 -8.40 15.53
CA THR A 258 38.10 -8.93 14.57
C THR A 258 38.92 -7.86 13.84
N HIS A 259 38.77 -6.58 14.15
CA HIS A 259 39.42 -5.47 13.43
C HIS A 259 39.44 -5.66 11.92
N PHE A 260 38.28 -5.51 11.28
CA PHE A 260 38.14 -5.65 9.83
C PHE A 260 39.05 -4.65 9.09
N ASP A 261 39.89 -5.17 8.18
CA ASP A 261 40.73 -4.34 7.31
C ASP A 261 39.87 -3.74 6.17
N PRO A 262 39.77 -2.40 6.08
CA PRO A 262 39.02 -1.74 5.00
C PRO A 262 39.48 -2.12 3.58
N LYS A 263 40.75 -2.55 3.42
CA LYS A 263 41.29 -2.95 2.13
C LYS A 263 40.79 -4.32 1.64
N LEU A 264 40.32 -5.16 2.56
CA LEU A 264 39.81 -6.51 2.28
C LEU A 264 38.29 -6.51 2.10
N LEU A 265 37.61 -5.38 2.36
CA LEU A 265 36.18 -5.25 2.18
C LEU A 265 35.83 -5.08 0.70
N VAL A 266 35.19 -6.11 0.14
CA VAL A 266 34.74 -6.12 -1.26
C VAL A 266 33.28 -5.68 -1.34
N VAL A 267 33.01 -4.69 -2.19
CA VAL A 267 31.65 -4.28 -2.52
C VAL A 267 31.25 -4.96 -3.83
N PRO A 268 30.19 -5.78 -3.82
CA PRO A 268 29.70 -6.38 -5.05
C PRO A 268 29.36 -5.29 -6.09
N PRO A 269 29.70 -5.50 -7.37
CA PRO A 269 29.40 -4.53 -8.40
C PRO A 269 27.90 -4.24 -8.45
N LYS A 270 27.53 -2.97 -8.47
CA LYS A 270 26.13 -2.57 -8.60
C LYS A 270 25.58 -3.13 -9.92
N PRO A 271 24.40 -3.78 -9.92
CA PRO A 271 23.79 -4.21 -11.16
C PRO A 271 23.65 -3.00 -12.10
N ALA A 272 23.93 -3.22 -13.39
CA ALA A 272 23.83 -2.17 -14.40
C ALA A 272 22.47 -1.50 -14.34
N LYS A 273 22.44 -0.15 -14.39
CA LYS A 273 21.19 0.59 -14.44
C LYS A 273 20.45 0.22 -15.72
N THR A 274 19.40 -0.58 -15.58
CA THR A 274 18.54 -0.96 -16.70
C THR A 274 17.45 0.08 -16.88
N SER A 275 17.23 0.49 -18.12
CA SER A 275 16.15 1.42 -18.45
C SER A 275 14.78 0.76 -18.22
N PRO A 276 13.79 1.46 -17.64
CA PRO A 276 12.44 0.91 -17.43
C PRO A 276 11.76 0.43 -18.72
N ASN A 277 12.13 0.98 -19.87
CA ASN A 277 11.56 0.60 -21.17
C ASN A 277 11.77 -0.87 -21.54
N ILE A 278 12.77 -1.55 -20.95
CA ILE A 278 13.01 -2.97 -21.16
C ILE A 278 11.83 -3.85 -20.71
N LEU A 279 11.05 -3.38 -19.72
CA LEU A 279 9.84 -4.08 -19.22
C LEU A 279 8.76 -4.21 -20.29
N PHE A 280 8.79 -3.36 -21.31
CA PHE A 280 7.82 -3.30 -22.41
C PHE A 280 8.34 -3.92 -23.70
N SER A 281 9.53 -4.52 -23.65
CA SER A 281 10.07 -5.32 -24.77
C SER A 281 9.23 -6.58 -24.98
N LYS A 282 9.31 -7.16 -26.17
CA LYS A 282 8.60 -8.40 -26.55
C LYS A 282 8.81 -9.56 -25.59
N LYS A 283 9.97 -9.60 -24.93
CA LYS A 283 10.33 -10.64 -23.97
C LYS A 283 9.62 -10.49 -22.62
N PHE A 284 9.44 -9.24 -22.15
CA PHE A 284 8.96 -8.97 -20.78
C PHE A 284 7.55 -8.40 -20.72
N ILE A 285 6.92 -8.05 -21.85
CA ILE A 285 5.57 -7.45 -21.85
C ILE A 285 4.52 -8.37 -21.22
N VAL A 286 4.64 -9.71 -21.42
CA VAL A 286 3.65 -10.66 -20.88
C VAL A 286 3.70 -10.74 -19.36
N PRO A 287 4.86 -11.02 -18.72
CA PRO A 287 4.93 -11.01 -17.25
C PRO A 287 4.63 -9.63 -16.67
N THR A 288 5.05 -8.54 -17.33
CA THR A 288 4.76 -7.18 -16.90
C THR A 288 3.25 -6.93 -16.89
N ALA A 289 2.54 -7.22 -17.99
CA ALA A 289 1.09 -7.07 -18.09
C ALA A 289 0.37 -7.89 -17.01
N ALA A 290 0.78 -9.15 -16.83
CA ALA A 290 0.15 -10.07 -15.88
C ALA A 290 0.26 -9.58 -14.44
N ILE A 291 1.48 -9.31 -13.98
CA ILE A 291 1.74 -8.97 -12.58
C ILE A 291 1.25 -7.56 -12.24
N TRP A 292 1.43 -6.60 -13.16
CA TRP A 292 0.96 -5.23 -12.95
C TRP A 292 -0.56 -5.16 -12.87
N THR A 293 -1.28 -5.89 -13.75
CA THR A 293 -2.74 -6.00 -13.69
C THR A 293 -3.20 -6.63 -12.38
N ALA A 294 -2.62 -7.77 -12.00
CA ALA A 294 -3.00 -8.46 -10.78
C ALA A 294 -2.77 -7.57 -9.54
N TYR A 295 -1.64 -6.89 -9.45
CA TYR A 295 -1.34 -6.04 -8.30
C TYR A 295 -2.16 -4.75 -8.26
N PHE A 296 -2.42 -4.15 -9.44
CA PHE A 296 -3.32 -3.00 -9.56
C PHE A 296 -4.73 -3.33 -9.08
N VAL A 297 -5.30 -4.46 -9.53
CA VAL A 297 -6.62 -4.93 -9.09
C VAL A 297 -6.65 -5.13 -7.58
N GLY A 298 -5.64 -5.78 -7.02
CA GLY A 298 -5.53 -5.97 -5.58
C GLY A 298 -5.51 -4.64 -4.81
N GLN A 299 -4.67 -3.70 -5.24
CA GLN A 299 -4.57 -2.37 -4.63
C GLN A 299 -5.88 -1.58 -4.79
N PHE A 300 -6.48 -1.60 -5.98
CA PHE A 300 -7.76 -0.94 -6.24
C PHE A 300 -8.85 -1.42 -5.27
N CYS A 301 -9.00 -2.72 -5.11
CA CYS A 301 -10.04 -3.29 -4.26
C CYS A 301 -9.77 -3.06 -2.77
N VAL A 302 -8.55 -3.29 -2.29
CA VAL A 302 -8.21 -3.13 -0.86
C VAL A 302 -8.33 -1.68 -0.41
N TYR A 303 -7.72 -0.74 -1.15
CA TYR A 303 -7.73 0.67 -0.77
C TYR A 303 -9.11 1.31 -0.96
N GLY A 304 -9.81 0.94 -2.06
CA GLY A 304 -11.17 1.41 -2.30
C GLY A 304 -12.13 0.97 -1.19
N MET A 305 -12.08 -0.31 -0.82
CA MET A 305 -12.94 -0.81 0.26
C MET A 305 -12.59 -0.16 1.61
N ASN A 306 -11.31 -0.08 1.97
CA ASN A 306 -10.93 0.55 3.22
C ASN A 306 -11.40 2.02 3.33
N ALA A 307 -11.44 2.75 2.23
CA ALA A 307 -11.96 4.12 2.22
C ALA A 307 -13.48 4.20 2.40
N TRP A 308 -14.22 3.18 1.93
CA TRP A 308 -15.69 3.25 1.86
C TRP A 308 -16.43 2.34 2.83
N LEU A 309 -15.75 1.40 3.52
CA LEU A 309 -16.39 0.48 4.47
C LEU A 309 -17.24 1.20 5.53
N PRO A 310 -16.76 2.24 6.24
CA PRO A 310 -17.60 2.91 7.24
C PRO A 310 -18.85 3.56 6.64
N THR A 311 -18.72 4.13 5.44
CA THR A 311 -19.84 4.76 4.73
C THR A 311 -20.85 3.71 4.24
N TRP A 312 -20.38 2.57 3.75
CA TRP A 312 -21.25 1.46 3.39
C TRP A 312 -22.07 0.99 4.60
N PHE A 313 -21.42 0.73 5.72
CA PHE A 313 -22.11 0.25 6.92
C PHE A 313 -23.11 1.27 7.46
N LYS A 314 -22.75 2.56 7.50
CA LYS A 314 -23.69 3.62 7.85
C LYS A 314 -24.89 3.63 6.90
N GLY A 315 -24.66 3.49 5.60
CA GLY A 315 -25.71 3.49 4.56
C GLY A 315 -26.70 2.33 4.64
N ILE A 316 -26.32 1.19 5.26
CA ILE A 316 -27.21 0.06 5.52
C ILE A 316 -27.80 0.06 6.95
N GLY A 317 -27.54 1.11 7.75
CA GLY A 317 -28.21 1.35 9.02
C GLY A 317 -27.39 1.08 10.28
N TYR A 318 -26.06 0.86 10.20
CA TYR A 318 -25.20 0.81 11.39
C TYR A 318 -24.92 2.20 11.94
N THR A 319 -24.69 2.27 13.24
CA THR A 319 -24.16 3.49 13.86
C THR A 319 -22.73 3.78 13.39
N PRO A 320 -22.28 5.05 13.43
CA PRO A 320 -20.89 5.39 13.06
C PRO A 320 -19.84 4.59 13.85
N SER A 321 -20.09 4.33 15.14
CA SER A 321 -19.21 3.52 15.99
C SER A 321 -19.11 2.06 15.54
N GLU A 322 -20.25 1.43 15.25
CA GLU A 322 -20.30 0.06 14.73
C GLU A 322 -19.64 -0.05 13.37
N ALA A 323 -19.85 0.95 12.49
CA ALA A 323 -19.24 1.00 11.17
C ALA A 323 -17.71 0.99 11.24
N VAL A 324 -17.11 1.82 12.10
CA VAL A 324 -15.66 1.85 12.33
C VAL A 324 -15.17 0.57 13.01
N ALA A 325 -15.96 -0.01 13.92
CA ALA A 325 -15.62 -1.29 14.54
C ALA A 325 -15.57 -2.42 13.51
N LEU A 326 -16.54 -2.53 12.60
CA LEU A 326 -16.54 -3.52 11.52
C LEU A 326 -15.35 -3.35 10.57
N GLN A 327 -14.98 -2.11 10.22
CA GLN A 327 -13.75 -1.84 9.47
C GLN A 327 -12.50 -2.31 10.23
N THR A 328 -12.46 -2.11 11.53
CA THR A 328 -11.33 -2.56 12.37
C THR A 328 -11.21 -4.08 12.34
N TRP A 329 -12.32 -4.82 12.46
CA TRP A 329 -12.33 -6.28 12.36
C TRP A 329 -11.89 -6.78 10.97
N ASN A 330 -12.29 -6.09 9.89
CA ASN A 330 -11.77 -6.35 8.55
C ASN A 330 -10.23 -6.24 8.50
N ASN A 331 -9.66 -5.24 9.15
CA ASN A 331 -8.20 -5.05 9.19
C ASN A 331 -7.49 -6.06 10.10
N VAL A 332 -8.12 -6.51 11.20
CA VAL A 332 -7.58 -7.61 12.04
C VAL A 332 -7.39 -8.88 11.20
N ALA A 333 -8.35 -9.22 10.34
CA ALA A 333 -8.24 -10.38 9.45
C ALA A 333 -7.09 -10.28 8.45
N ALA A 334 -6.69 -9.07 8.05
CA ALA A 334 -5.57 -8.85 7.15
C ALA A 334 -4.23 -9.35 7.75
N ILE A 335 -4.04 -9.27 9.06
CA ILE A 335 -2.84 -9.77 9.75
C ILE A 335 -2.74 -11.29 9.56
N ALA A 336 -3.84 -12.01 9.85
CA ALA A 336 -3.88 -13.46 9.70
C ALA A 336 -3.68 -13.89 8.24
N SER A 337 -4.29 -13.17 7.31
CA SER A 337 -4.16 -13.40 5.88
C SER A 337 -2.71 -13.32 5.41
N ASN A 338 -1.99 -12.25 5.78
CA ASN A 338 -0.60 -12.05 5.39
C ASN A 338 0.31 -13.19 5.88
N CYS A 339 0.03 -13.73 7.07
CA CYS A 339 0.76 -14.88 7.59
C CYS A 339 0.48 -16.18 6.83
N CYS A 340 -0.76 -16.39 6.36
CA CYS A 340 -1.18 -17.65 5.73
C CYS A 340 -0.74 -17.79 4.27
N VAL A 341 -0.69 -16.69 3.51
CA VAL A 341 -0.47 -16.72 2.05
C VAL A 341 0.80 -17.47 1.65
N GLY A 342 1.92 -17.23 2.33
CA GLY A 342 3.19 -17.87 2.01
C GLY A 342 3.13 -19.39 2.11
N PHE A 343 2.57 -19.91 3.21
CA PHE A 343 2.46 -21.36 3.45
C PHE A 343 1.57 -22.05 2.42
N VAL A 344 0.47 -21.42 2.02
CA VAL A 344 -0.45 -21.96 1.02
C VAL A 344 0.20 -21.91 -0.36
N ALA A 345 0.82 -20.79 -0.72
CA ALA A 345 1.48 -20.61 -2.01
C ALA A 345 2.63 -21.62 -2.25
N ASP A 346 3.35 -21.98 -1.20
CA ASP A 346 4.43 -22.98 -1.28
C ASP A 346 3.90 -24.40 -1.54
N ARG A 347 2.67 -24.72 -1.06
CA ARG A 347 2.08 -26.05 -1.20
C ARG A 347 1.32 -26.26 -2.51
N ILE A 348 0.52 -25.28 -2.94
CA ILE A 348 -0.37 -25.43 -4.12
C ILE A 348 0.18 -24.80 -5.39
N GLY A 349 1.27 -24.05 -5.30
CA GLY A 349 1.86 -23.29 -6.39
C GLY A 349 1.39 -21.84 -6.45
N ARG A 350 2.22 -20.96 -7.02
CA ARG A 350 1.98 -19.49 -7.04
C ARG A 350 0.76 -19.09 -7.87
N LYS A 351 0.66 -19.64 -9.10
CA LYS A 351 -0.45 -19.35 -10.03
C LYS A 351 -1.78 -19.83 -9.48
N ARG A 352 -1.82 -21.08 -8.97
CA ARG A 352 -3.06 -21.68 -8.43
C ARG A 352 -3.51 -20.91 -7.18
N ASN A 353 -2.57 -20.53 -6.31
CA ASN A 353 -2.85 -19.73 -5.13
C ASN A 353 -3.47 -18.37 -5.50
N LEU A 354 -2.91 -17.69 -6.50
CA LEU A 354 -3.43 -16.41 -6.98
C LEU A 354 -4.83 -16.56 -7.60
N ALA A 355 -5.07 -17.59 -8.44
CA ALA A 355 -6.39 -17.86 -9.01
C ALA A 355 -7.44 -18.13 -7.92
N PHE A 356 -7.09 -18.97 -6.93
CA PHE A 356 -7.93 -19.23 -5.77
C PHE A 356 -8.29 -17.94 -5.03
N SER A 357 -7.32 -17.04 -4.81
CA SER A 357 -7.54 -15.81 -4.08
C SER A 357 -8.60 -14.90 -4.73
N TRP A 358 -8.61 -14.79 -6.05
CA TRP A 358 -9.62 -14.00 -6.77
C TRP A 358 -11.02 -14.59 -6.67
N ILE A 359 -11.15 -15.90 -6.82
CA ILE A 359 -12.44 -16.60 -6.63
C ILE A 359 -12.94 -16.40 -5.20
N PHE A 360 -12.03 -16.52 -4.23
CA PHE A 360 -12.35 -16.33 -2.82
C PHE A 360 -12.86 -14.90 -2.53
N CYS A 361 -12.26 -13.87 -3.14
CA CYS A 361 -12.76 -12.49 -3.06
C CYS A 361 -14.17 -12.35 -3.64
N ILE A 362 -14.42 -12.95 -4.82
CA ILE A 362 -15.76 -12.91 -5.46
C ILE A 362 -16.80 -13.53 -4.55
N VAL A 363 -16.53 -14.72 -4.00
CA VAL A 363 -17.45 -15.40 -3.08
C VAL A 363 -17.66 -14.59 -1.81
N ALA A 364 -16.58 -14.08 -1.21
CA ALA A 364 -16.66 -13.30 0.02
C ALA A 364 -17.49 -12.02 -0.16
N ILE A 365 -17.31 -11.29 -1.27
CA ILE A 365 -18.04 -10.04 -1.50
C ILE A 365 -19.53 -10.28 -1.74
N VAL A 366 -19.88 -11.36 -2.46
CA VAL A 366 -21.28 -11.74 -2.68
C VAL A 366 -21.96 -12.12 -1.34
N ILE A 367 -21.31 -12.95 -0.53
CA ILE A 367 -21.82 -13.30 0.79
C ILE A 367 -22.00 -12.06 1.67
N CYS A 368 -20.99 -11.19 1.73
CA CYS A 368 -21.06 -9.99 2.55
C CYS A 368 -22.16 -9.01 2.08
N SER A 369 -22.33 -8.83 0.77
CA SER A 369 -23.35 -7.92 0.24
C SER A 369 -24.79 -8.35 0.56
N VAL A 370 -25.02 -9.67 0.80
CA VAL A 370 -26.34 -10.23 1.10
C VAL A 370 -26.59 -10.35 2.60
N PHE A 371 -25.60 -10.80 3.37
CA PHE A 371 -25.78 -11.23 4.76
C PHE A 371 -25.31 -10.20 5.80
N VAL A 372 -24.61 -9.12 5.40
CA VAL A 372 -24.28 -8.03 6.34
C VAL A 372 -25.52 -7.18 6.56
N VAL A 373 -26.13 -7.33 7.73
CA VAL A 373 -27.37 -6.64 8.12
C VAL A 373 -27.25 -6.13 9.56
N PRO A 374 -27.82 -4.95 9.90
CA PRO A 374 -27.68 -4.33 11.23
C PRO A 374 -28.22 -5.18 12.38
N ASN A 375 -29.18 -6.07 12.11
CA ASN A 375 -29.86 -6.85 13.12
C ASN A 375 -28.97 -7.92 13.80
N ASN A 376 -27.79 -8.22 13.26
CA ASN A 376 -26.86 -9.21 13.82
C ASN A 376 -25.40 -8.76 13.71
N PHE A 377 -24.97 -7.94 14.67
CA PHE A 377 -23.62 -7.38 14.72
C PHE A 377 -22.53 -8.48 14.79
N GLY A 378 -22.78 -9.57 15.54
CA GLY A 378 -21.85 -10.69 15.63
C GLY A 378 -21.63 -11.42 14.30
N LEU A 379 -22.69 -11.66 13.52
CA LEU A 379 -22.57 -12.20 12.17
C LEU A 379 -21.79 -11.25 11.26
N SER A 380 -22.05 -9.96 11.35
CA SER A 380 -21.36 -8.95 10.55
C SER A 380 -19.85 -8.87 10.86
N ILE A 381 -19.44 -9.05 12.13
CA ILE A 381 -18.02 -9.21 12.47
C ILE A 381 -17.42 -10.43 11.78
N ALA A 382 -18.09 -11.60 11.85
CA ALA A 382 -17.59 -12.82 11.21
C ALA A 382 -17.46 -12.67 9.68
N LEU A 383 -18.42 -11.97 9.05
CA LEU A 383 -18.36 -11.67 7.63
C LEU A 383 -17.26 -10.69 7.28
N MET A 384 -16.98 -9.69 8.14
CA MET A 384 -15.88 -8.77 7.93
C MET A 384 -14.52 -9.41 8.13
N LEU A 385 -14.40 -10.37 9.05
CA LEU A 385 -13.20 -11.20 9.15
C LEU A 385 -12.98 -12.03 7.88
N LEU A 386 -14.03 -12.65 7.33
CA LEU A 386 -13.96 -13.38 6.06
C LEU A 386 -13.55 -12.48 4.90
N PHE A 387 -14.20 -11.33 4.77
CA PHE A 387 -13.97 -10.40 3.67
C PHE A 387 -12.56 -9.75 3.74
N GLY A 388 -12.16 -9.29 4.91
CA GLY A 388 -10.84 -8.72 5.13
C GLY A 388 -9.71 -9.73 4.90
N PHE A 389 -9.94 -11.00 5.30
CA PHE A 389 -9.02 -12.08 5.00
C PHE A 389 -8.91 -12.29 3.48
N ALA A 390 -10.03 -12.41 2.76
CA ALA A 390 -10.04 -12.63 1.31
C ALA A 390 -9.34 -11.50 0.54
N LEU A 391 -9.69 -10.23 0.82
CA LEU A 391 -9.11 -9.06 0.17
C LEU A 391 -7.59 -8.98 0.34
N ASN A 392 -7.13 -9.11 1.58
CA ASN A 392 -5.69 -9.01 1.87
C ASN A 392 -4.93 -10.25 1.40
N TYR A 393 -5.58 -11.41 1.37
CA TYR A 393 -5.02 -12.62 0.78
C TYR A 393 -4.70 -12.43 -0.70
N ALA A 394 -5.62 -11.86 -1.47
CA ALA A 394 -5.42 -11.66 -2.90
C ALA A 394 -4.27 -10.70 -3.24
N ILE A 395 -4.17 -9.57 -2.54
CA ILE A 395 -3.07 -8.62 -2.77
C ILE A 395 -1.72 -9.20 -2.34
N THR A 396 -1.68 -9.96 -1.25
CA THR A 396 -0.44 -10.57 -0.75
C THR A 396 0.00 -11.74 -1.62
N ALA A 397 -0.93 -12.48 -2.23
CA ALA A 397 -0.63 -13.59 -3.14
C ALA A 397 0.13 -13.16 -4.41
N VAL A 398 0.02 -11.89 -4.80
CA VAL A 398 0.78 -11.33 -5.95
C VAL A 398 2.24 -11.05 -5.58
N GLN A 399 2.54 -10.74 -4.32
CA GLN A 399 3.86 -10.24 -3.91
C GLN A 399 5.03 -11.19 -4.22
N PRO A 400 4.97 -12.51 -3.98
CA PRO A 400 6.05 -13.42 -4.36
C PRO A 400 6.26 -13.51 -5.87
N LEU A 401 5.18 -13.39 -6.66
CA LEU A 401 5.24 -13.46 -8.11
C LEU A 401 6.00 -12.28 -8.75
N MET A 402 5.98 -11.10 -8.10
CA MET A 402 6.66 -9.92 -8.65
C MET A 402 8.17 -10.15 -8.90
N PRO A 403 8.98 -10.52 -7.90
CA PRO A 403 10.40 -10.77 -8.12
C PRO A 403 10.68 -12.04 -8.95
N GLU A 404 9.81 -13.05 -8.86
CA GLU A 404 9.95 -14.30 -9.60
C GLU A 404 9.67 -14.15 -11.11
N SER A 405 8.95 -13.09 -11.51
CA SER A 405 8.59 -12.82 -12.91
C SER A 405 9.68 -12.14 -13.73
N TYR A 406 10.75 -11.67 -13.08
CA TYR A 406 11.82 -10.92 -13.74
C TYR A 406 13.20 -11.52 -13.46
N PRO A 407 14.10 -11.57 -14.48
CA PRO A 407 15.51 -11.92 -14.28
C PRO A 407 16.18 -10.97 -13.30
N THR A 408 17.24 -11.45 -12.64
CA THR A 408 17.96 -10.70 -11.59
C THR A 408 18.40 -9.30 -12.05
N ALA A 409 18.83 -9.15 -13.31
CA ALA A 409 19.29 -7.87 -13.86
C ALA A 409 18.23 -6.75 -13.89
N ILE A 410 16.95 -7.11 -14.09
CA ILE A 410 15.84 -6.12 -14.20
C ILE A 410 14.79 -6.25 -13.09
N ARG A 411 14.99 -7.18 -12.16
CA ARG A 411 14.03 -7.53 -11.09
C ARG A 411 13.63 -6.31 -10.27
N ASN A 412 14.58 -5.56 -9.76
CA ASN A 412 14.30 -4.38 -8.94
C ASN A 412 13.53 -3.32 -9.72
N THR A 413 13.86 -3.11 -10.99
CA THR A 413 13.14 -2.20 -11.87
C THR A 413 11.70 -2.66 -12.05
N GLY A 414 11.48 -3.95 -12.36
CA GLY A 414 10.15 -4.53 -12.55
C GLY A 414 9.27 -4.43 -11.31
N VAL A 415 9.80 -4.78 -10.14
CA VAL A 415 9.08 -4.72 -8.86
C VAL A 415 8.73 -3.28 -8.48
N SER A 416 9.69 -2.35 -8.58
CA SER A 416 9.48 -0.94 -8.21
C SER A 416 8.42 -0.27 -9.09
N TRP A 417 8.47 -0.48 -10.40
CA TRP A 417 7.47 0.07 -11.32
C TRP A 417 6.10 -0.60 -11.15
N CYS A 418 6.06 -1.91 -10.87
CA CYS A 418 4.82 -2.61 -10.54
C CYS A 418 4.15 -2.00 -9.30
N GLN A 419 4.91 -1.76 -8.24
CA GLN A 419 4.40 -1.14 -7.01
C GLN A 419 3.92 0.30 -7.25
N ALA A 420 4.66 1.09 -8.02
CA ALA A 420 4.26 2.45 -8.38
C ALA A 420 2.95 2.45 -9.18
N PHE A 421 2.84 1.60 -10.20
CA PHE A 421 1.64 1.46 -11.02
C PHE A 421 0.42 1.04 -10.20
N ALA A 422 0.58 0.05 -9.32
CA ALA A 422 -0.51 -0.45 -8.49
C ALA A 422 -1.06 0.60 -7.51
N ARG A 423 -0.21 1.51 -7.00
CA ARG A 423 -0.65 2.61 -6.12
C ARG A 423 -1.57 3.61 -6.82
N PHE A 424 -1.43 3.81 -8.14
CA PHE A 424 -2.44 4.56 -8.91
C PHE A 424 -3.81 3.88 -8.85
N GLY A 425 -3.86 2.54 -8.87
CA GLY A 425 -5.10 1.79 -8.67
C GLY A 425 -5.75 2.12 -7.33
N GLY A 426 -4.97 2.08 -6.25
CA GLY A 426 -5.42 2.48 -4.91
C GLY A 426 -5.92 3.91 -4.85
N SER A 427 -5.20 4.86 -5.48
CA SER A 427 -5.59 6.28 -5.50
C SER A 427 -6.88 6.51 -6.29
N ALA A 428 -7.02 5.87 -7.46
CA ALA A 428 -8.20 6.01 -8.30
C ALA A 428 -9.45 5.36 -7.68
N SER A 429 -9.28 4.26 -6.92
CA SER A 429 -10.39 3.46 -6.40
C SER A 429 -11.36 4.25 -5.52
N SER A 430 -10.83 5.11 -4.65
CA SER A 430 -11.65 5.90 -3.73
C SER A 430 -12.57 6.87 -4.48
N ILE A 431 -12.07 7.53 -5.52
CA ILE A 431 -12.85 8.47 -6.35
C ILE A 431 -13.81 7.70 -7.26
N VAL A 432 -13.36 6.61 -7.87
CA VAL A 432 -14.20 5.80 -8.77
C VAL A 432 -15.40 5.22 -8.02
N LEU A 433 -15.18 4.62 -6.85
CA LEU A 433 -16.29 4.10 -6.03
C LEU A 433 -17.22 5.20 -5.54
N GLY A 434 -16.68 6.36 -5.14
CA GLY A 434 -17.50 7.52 -4.77
C GLY A 434 -18.32 8.06 -5.93
N GLY A 435 -17.75 8.10 -7.13
CA GLY A 435 -18.46 8.48 -8.36
C GLY A 435 -19.60 7.50 -8.68
N ILE A 436 -19.34 6.19 -8.59
CA ILE A 436 -20.32 5.14 -8.80
C ILE A 436 -21.47 5.26 -7.77
N ALA A 437 -21.15 5.46 -6.50
CA ALA A 437 -22.14 5.63 -5.44
C ALA A 437 -23.09 6.81 -5.68
N GLY A 438 -22.63 7.87 -6.35
CA GLY A 438 -23.44 9.03 -6.71
C GLY A 438 -24.34 8.87 -7.94
N MET A 439 -24.25 7.75 -8.68
CA MET A 439 -25.02 7.55 -9.91
C MET A 439 -26.46 7.12 -9.63
N ALA A 440 -27.41 7.62 -10.41
CA ALA A 440 -28.82 7.34 -10.25
C ALA A 440 -29.18 5.83 -10.24
N MET A 441 -28.46 5.00 -11.01
CA MET A 441 -28.68 3.55 -11.06
C MET A 441 -28.34 2.80 -9.75
N PHE A 442 -27.56 3.43 -8.87
CA PHE A 442 -27.19 2.90 -7.55
C PHE A 442 -27.94 3.61 -6.42
N GLN A 443 -28.93 4.44 -6.75
CA GLN A 443 -29.78 5.11 -5.76
C GLN A 443 -31.11 4.35 -5.62
N THR A 444 -31.63 4.30 -4.40
CA THR A 444 -32.99 3.81 -4.11
C THR A 444 -34.03 4.83 -4.60
N ALA A 445 -35.29 4.42 -4.65
CA ALA A 445 -36.41 5.31 -4.98
C ALA A 445 -36.50 6.54 -4.05
N GLU A 446 -35.97 6.44 -2.85
CA GLU A 446 -35.92 7.50 -1.84
C GLU A 446 -34.67 8.41 -1.97
N GLY A 447 -33.83 8.18 -3.00
CA GLY A 447 -32.60 8.96 -3.23
C GLY A 447 -31.38 8.55 -2.39
N ALA A 448 -31.51 7.50 -1.56
CA ALA A 448 -30.39 6.96 -0.79
C ALA A 448 -29.51 6.04 -1.66
N THR A 449 -28.20 5.99 -1.38
CA THR A 449 -27.29 5.09 -2.12
C THR A 449 -27.48 3.63 -1.71
N ASN A 450 -27.71 2.74 -2.68
CA ASN A 450 -27.71 1.30 -2.47
C ASN A 450 -26.27 0.77 -2.39
N TRP A 451 -25.68 0.86 -1.22
CA TRP A 451 -24.27 0.50 -0.98
C TRP A 451 -23.97 -0.96 -1.27
N SER A 452 -24.90 -1.88 -1.04
CA SER A 452 -24.71 -3.30 -1.36
C SER A 452 -24.48 -3.51 -2.86
N MET A 453 -25.21 -2.77 -3.71
CA MET A 453 -24.99 -2.80 -5.16
C MET A 453 -23.67 -2.12 -5.57
N VAL A 454 -23.30 -1.02 -4.95
CA VAL A 454 -22.01 -0.34 -5.21
C VAL A 454 -20.82 -1.27 -4.92
N VAL A 455 -20.88 -2.00 -3.83
CA VAL A 455 -19.82 -2.93 -3.44
C VAL A 455 -19.70 -4.11 -4.40
N LEU A 456 -20.83 -4.61 -4.94
CA LEU A 456 -20.83 -5.68 -5.95
C LEU A 456 -20.12 -5.30 -7.25
N VAL A 457 -19.97 -4.02 -7.56
CA VAL A 457 -19.18 -3.56 -8.73
C VAL A 457 -17.72 -4.04 -8.67
N LEU A 458 -17.19 -4.29 -7.47
CA LEU A 458 -15.84 -4.84 -7.29
C LEU A 458 -15.67 -6.26 -7.81
N ILE A 459 -16.74 -6.96 -8.12
CA ILE A 459 -16.66 -8.27 -8.82
C ILE A 459 -15.97 -8.11 -10.18
N VAL A 460 -16.19 -6.98 -10.86
CA VAL A 460 -15.59 -6.74 -12.19
C VAL A 460 -14.06 -6.77 -12.16
N PRO A 461 -13.37 -5.98 -11.30
CA PRO A 461 -11.91 -6.07 -11.19
C PRO A 461 -11.44 -7.45 -10.69
N PHE A 462 -12.17 -8.13 -9.79
CA PHE A 462 -11.79 -9.48 -9.36
C PHE A 462 -11.82 -10.49 -10.50
N VAL A 463 -12.86 -10.46 -11.33
CA VAL A 463 -12.96 -11.30 -12.55
C VAL A 463 -11.83 -10.96 -13.52
N LEU A 464 -11.50 -9.68 -13.71
CA LEU A 464 -10.36 -9.25 -14.53
C LEU A 464 -9.04 -9.83 -13.99
N GLY A 465 -8.81 -9.75 -12.68
CA GLY A 465 -7.64 -10.35 -12.02
C GLY A 465 -7.57 -11.86 -12.22
N PHE A 466 -8.70 -12.55 -12.09
CA PHE A 466 -8.79 -14.00 -12.30
C PHE A 466 -8.49 -14.39 -13.76
N ILE A 467 -9.10 -13.72 -14.73
CA ILE A 467 -8.86 -13.97 -16.17
C ILE A 467 -7.40 -13.68 -16.50
N CYS A 468 -6.86 -12.58 -16.01
CA CYS A 468 -5.46 -12.23 -16.18
C CYS A 468 -4.52 -13.31 -15.64
N CYS A 469 -4.81 -13.82 -14.43
CA CYS A 469 -4.06 -14.91 -13.82
C CYS A 469 -4.08 -16.16 -14.70
N LEU A 470 -5.24 -16.59 -15.18
CA LEU A 470 -5.38 -17.79 -16.01
C LEU A 470 -4.61 -17.67 -17.33
N LEU A 471 -4.71 -16.52 -18.00
CA LEU A 471 -4.20 -16.34 -19.36
C LEU A 471 -2.71 -15.98 -19.42
N PHE A 472 -2.18 -15.21 -18.46
CA PHE A 472 -0.88 -14.58 -18.59
C PHE A 472 0.11 -14.91 -17.46
N VAL A 473 -0.34 -15.40 -16.29
CA VAL A 473 0.57 -15.78 -15.21
C VAL A 473 1.13 -17.18 -15.45
N LYS A 474 2.45 -17.31 -15.37
CA LYS A 474 3.16 -18.60 -15.43
C LYS A 474 3.36 -19.15 -14.02
N GLU A 475 3.35 -20.50 -13.88
CA GLU A 475 3.67 -21.11 -12.60
C GLU A 475 5.18 -20.97 -12.31
N THR A 476 5.50 -20.38 -11.18
CA THR A 476 6.87 -20.14 -10.73
C THR A 476 7.24 -20.99 -9.52
N GLY A 477 6.25 -21.58 -8.85
CA GLY A 477 6.45 -22.39 -7.65
C GLY A 477 7.37 -23.58 -7.87
N GLY A 478 8.32 -23.77 -6.95
CA GLY A 478 9.27 -24.89 -6.99
C GLY A 478 10.42 -24.76 -8.01
N LYS A 479 10.51 -23.64 -8.73
CA LYS A 479 11.59 -23.38 -9.70
C LYS A 479 12.66 -22.50 -9.08
N SER A 480 13.92 -22.77 -9.40
CA SER A 480 15.02 -21.90 -9.01
C SER A 480 14.96 -20.55 -9.76
N MET A 481 15.54 -19.51 -9.16
CA MET A 481 15.60 -18.18 -9.81
C MET A 481 16.38 -18.21 -11.13
N ASP A 482 17.35 -19.13 -11.27
CA ASP A 482 18.15 -19.29 -12.48
C ASP A 482 17.35 -19.98 -13.59
N GLU A 483 16.53 -20.98 -13.25
CA GLU A 483 15.58 -21.62 -14.18
C GLU A 483 14.52 -20.64 -14.70
N LEU A 484 14.05 -19.73 -13.83
CA LEU A 484 13.08 -18.70 -14.20
C LEU A 484 13.70 -17.59 -15.06
N ALA A 485 15.01 -17.32 -14.88
CA ALA A 485 15.71 -16.27 -15.61
C ALA A 485 15.88 -16.62 -17.10
N GLY A 486 15.96 -17.91 -17.47
CA GLY A 486 16.33 -18.34 -18.81
C GLY A 486 17.68 -17.74 -19.25
N ASP A 487 18.18 -18.06 -20.40
CA ASP A 487 19.44 -17.48 -20.92
C ASP A 487 19.35 -15.94 -20.98
N GLY A 488 20.00 -15.30 -20.00
CA GLY A 488 19.85 -13.87 -19.66
C GLY A 488 20.43 -12.86 -20.67
N LYS A 489 20.57 -13.20 -21.93
CA LYS A 489 20.93 -12.23 -22.96
C LYS A 489 19.74 -11.33 -23.27
N THR A 490 19.76 -10.15 -22.69
CA THR A 490 18.82 -9.06 -23.01
C THR A 490 19.37 -8.31 -24.22
N ASP A 491 18.82 -8.56 -25.40
CA ASP A 491 19.05 -7.68 -26.54
C ASP A 491 18.40 -6.33 -26.27
N ALA A 492 19.23 -5.33 -26.00
CA ALA A 492 18.81 -3.96 -25.70
C ALA A 492 18.18 -3.23 -26.92
N SER A 493 18.15 -3.88 -28.08
CA SER A 493 17.67 -3.30 -29.34
C SER A 493 16.16 -3.38 -29.54
N ASP A 494 15.39 -4.02 -28.65
CA ASP A 494 13.95 -4.17 -28.84
C ASP A 494 13.18 -2.92 -28.33
N THR A 495 12.33 -2.41 -29.18
CA THR A 495 11.61 -1.12 -29.06
C THR A 495 10.56 -1.06 -27.95
N GLY A 496 10.97 -1.28 -26.69
CA GLY A 496 10.10 -1.06 -25.54
C GLY A 496 9.80 0.42 -25.24
N MET A 497 10.57 1.35 -25.85
CA MET A 497 10.45 2.79 -25.59
C MET A 497 9.06 3.34 -25.99
N THR A 498 8.56 2.98 -27.17
CA THR A 498 7.23 3.42 -27.63
C THR A 498 6.13 2.94 -26.69
N ASN A 499 6.18 1.65 -26.28
CA ASN A 499 5.23 1.06 -25.34
C ASN A 499 5.31 1.73 -23.95
N PHE A 500 6.51 2.06 -23.50
CA PHE A 500 6.72 2.78 -22.24
C PHE A 500 6.14 4.19 -22.28
N ILE A 501 6.38 4.95 -23.36
CA ILE A 501 5.81 6.31 -23.54
C ILE A 501 4.29 6.24 -23.58
N ILE A 502 3.69 5.32 -24.35
CA ILE A 502 2.23 5.16 -24.40
C ILE A 502 1.68 4.84 -23.01
N MET A 503 2.34 3.98 -22.24
CA MET A 503 1.90 3.69 -20.86
C MET A 503 1.95 4.93 -19.98
N LEU A 504 3.00 5.75 -20.06
CA LEU A 504 3.07 7.02 -19.33
C LEU A 504 1.93 7.97 -19.69
N VAL A 505 1.60 8.07 -20.99
CA VAL A 505 0.44 8.86 -21.47
C VAL A 505 -0.87 8.30 -20.92
N VAL A 506 -1.03 6.97 -20.89
CA VAL A 506 -2.22 6.32 -20.33
C VAL A 506 -2.32 6.56 -18.81
N ILE A 507 -1.22 6.51 -18.07
CA ILE A 507 -1.20 6.85 -16.64
C ILE A 507 -1.58 8.32 -16.43
N ALA A 508 -1.03 9.24 -17.23
CA ALA A 508 -1.39 10.65 -17.18
C ALA A 508 -2.89 10.87 -17.49
N PHE A 509 -3.43 10.19 -18.49
CA PHE A 509 -4.86 10.20 -18.80
C PHE A 509 -5.71 9.66 -17.66
N LEU A 510 -5.31 8.56 -17.04
CA LEU A 510 -5.92 8.01 -15.81
C LEU A 510 -5.96 9.04 -14.69
N PHE A 511 -4.83 9.71 -14.46
CA PHE A 511 -4.71 10.73 -13.44
C PHE A 511 -5.72 11.87 -13.68
N VAL A 512 -5.79 12.36 -14.91
CA VAL A 512 -6.71 13.44 -15.28
C VAL A 512 -8.16 13.00 -15.19
N THR A 513 -8.53 11.88 -15.81
CA THR A 513 -9.94 11.45 -15.92
C THR A 513 -10.50 10.90 -14.63
N CYS A 514 -9.73 10.14 -13.85
CA CYS A 514 -10.21 9.47 -12.63
C CYS A 514 -9.99 10.29 -11.35
N ILE A 515 -9.06 11.24 -11.35
CA ILE A 515 -8.66 11.97 -10.15
C ILE A 515 -8.95 13.47 -10.28
N VAL A 516 -8.38 14.14 -11.30
CA VAL A 516 -8.48 15.60 -11.42
C VAL A 516 -9.87 16.05 -11.85
N CYS A 517 -10.45 15.45 -12.89
CA CYS A 517 -11.76 15.86 -13.39
C CYS A 517 -12.89 15.71 -12.36
N PRO A 518 -13.03 14.58 -11.64
CA PRO A 518 -14.05 14.46 -10.60
C PRO A 518 -13.88 15.46 -9.44
N LEU A 519 -12.64 15.83 -9.10
CA LEU A 519 -12.37 16.82 -8.06
C LEU A 519 -12.66 18.25 -8.50
N ALA A 520 -12.42 18.56 -9.79
CA ALA A 520 -12.57 19.91 -10.33
C ALA A 520 -14.02 20.25 -10.69
N VAL A 521 -14.84 19.24 -11.00
CA VAL A 521 -16.22 19.45 -11.50
C VAL A 521 -17.22 18.98 -10.47
N SER A 522 -17.88 19.93 -9.80
CA SER A 522 -19.01 19.63 -8.92
C SER A 522 -20.15 18.95 -9.71
N GLY A 523 -20.70 17.84 -9.15
CA GLY A 523 -21.73 17.07 -9.81
C GLY A 523 -21.25 16.09 -10.90
N TRP A 524 -19.93 15.88 -11.03
CA TRP A 524 -19.33 14.90 -11.95
C TRP A 524 -19.95 13.51 -11.83
N SER A 525 -20.21 13.04 -10.61
CA SER A 525 -20.83 11.73 -10.36
C SER A 525 -22.26 11.59 -10.92
N LYS A 526 -22.97 12.70 -11.12
CA LYS A 526 -24.32 12.73 -11.71
C LYS A 526 -24.29 12.81 -13.24
N ASN A 527 -23.11 13.00 -13.85
CA ASN A 527 -22.98 13.07 -15.29
C ASN A 527 -23.04 11.64 -15.89
N PRO A 528 -23.96 11.35 -16.82
CA PRO A 528 -24.09 10.01 -17.42
C PRO A 528 -22.84 9.56 -18.20
N VAL A 529 -21.97 10.49 -18.60
CA VAL A 529 -20.71 10.18 -19.28
C VAL A 529 -19.56 9.90 -18.31
N ALA A 530 -19.73 10.20 -17.02
CA ALA A 530 -18.67 10.03 -16.01
C ALA A 530 -18.25 8.55 -15.83
N LEU A 531 -19.22 7.64 -15.72
CA LEU A 531 -18.92 6.21 -15.54
C LEU A 531 -18.17 5.61 -16.75
N PRO A 532 -18.61 5.81 -18.00
CA PRO A 532 -17.83 5.36 -19.15
C PRO A 532 -16.43 5.93 -19.20
N LEU A 533 -16.23 7.22 -18.91
CA LEU A 533 -14.91 7.84 -18.89
C LEU A 533 -14.02 7.28 -17.77
N MET A 534 -14.57 7.10 -16.57
CA MET A 534 -13.84 6.46 -15.46
C MET A 534 -13.48 5.02 -15.79
N ALA A 535 -14.43 4.25 -16.33
CA ALA A 535 -14.20 2.86 -16.74
C ALA A 535 -13.12 2.77 -17.83
N VAL A 536 -13.18 3.63 -18.85
CA VAL A 536 -12.15 3.70 -19.90
C VAL A 536 -10.81 4.08 -19.28
N GLY A 537 -10.76 5.10 -18.41
CA GLY A 537 -9.54 5.52 -17.75
C GLY A 537 -8.89 4.42 -16.92
N VAL A 538 -9.67 3.64 -16.17
CA VAL A 538 -9.19 2.52 -15.36
C VAL A 538 -8.81 1.31 -16.20
N LEU A 539 -9.60 0.97 -17.21
CA LEU A 539 -9.41 -0.24 -18.02
C LEU A 539 -8.43 -0.06 -19.19
N LEU A 540 -8.22 1.16 -19.65
CA LEU A 540 -7.36 1.45 -20.80
C LEU A 540 -5.93 0.89 -20.65
N PRO A 541 -5.24 0.99 -19.51
CA PRO A 541 -3.92 0.39 -19.32
C PRO A 541 -3.94 -1.13 -19.53
N PHE A 542 -5.00 -1.81 -19.05
CA PHE A 542 -5.12 -3.27 -19.18
C PHE A 542 -5.43 -3.68 -20.61
N ILE A 543 -6.34 -2.96 -21.27
CA ILE A 543 -6.66 -3.17 -22.70
C ILE A 543 -5.37 -3.02 -23.50
N TYR A 544 -4.59 -1.97 -23.24
CA TYR A 544 -3.30 -1.75 -23.87
C TYR A 544 -2.35 -2.94 -23.65
N PHE A 545 -2.11 -3.34 -22.39
CA PHE A 545 -1.26 -4.47 -22.08
C PHE A 545 -1.74 -5.78 -22.70
N PHE A 546 -3.05 -6.05 -22.71
CA PHE A 546 -3.60 -7.26 -23.32
C PHE A 546 -3.39 -7.27 -24.83
N ILE A 547 -3.61 -6.15 -25.52
CA ILE A 547 -3.38 -6.06 -26.96
C ILE A 547 -1.91 -6.34 -27.29
N PHE A 548 -0.98 -5.72 -26.56
CA PHE A 548 0.45 -5.89 -26.82
C PHE A 548 1.03 -7.23 -26.27
N ALA A 549 0.51 -7.78 -25.20
CA ALA A 549 0.99 -9.03 -24.62
C ALA A 549 0.46 -10.28 -25.34
N THR A 550 -0.76 -10.25 -25.86
CA THR A 550 -1.41 -11.42 -26.48
C THR A 550 -0.62 -12.04 -27.64
N PRO A 551 -0.05 -11.28 -28.60
CA PRO A 551 0.75 -11.86 -29.68
C PRO A 551 2.00 -12.63 -29.20
N TYR A 552 2.54 -12.24 -28.07
CA TYR A 552 3.77 -12.85 -27.51
C TYR A 552 3.48 -13.94 -26.47
N ARG A 553 2.23 -14.15 -26.11
CA ARG A 553 1.81 -15.10 -25.08
C ARG A 553 2.25 -16.53 -25.42
N LYS A 554 2.05 -16.99 -26.67
CA LYS A 554 2.43 -18.34 -27.08
C LYS A 554 3.92 -18.58 -26.90
N ALA A 555 4.74 -17.68 -27.41
CA ALA A 555 6.20 -17.75 -27.26
C ALA A 555 6.67 -17.67 -25.81
N TYR A 556 5.92 -16.98 -24.94
CA TYR A 556 6.22 -16.91 -23.50
C TYR A 556 5.97 -18.24 -22.78
N PHE A 557 4.93 -19.00 -23.17
CA PHE A 557 4.58 -20.28 -22.55
C PHE A 557 5.36 -21.48 -23.12
N GLU A 558 5.85 -21.40 -24.34
CA GLU A 558 6.64 -22.43 -24.99
C GLU A 558 8.12 -22.47 -24.51
N LYS A 559 8.59 -21.42 -23.86
CA LYS A 559 9.90 -21.34 -23.19
C LYS A 559 9.80 -21.71 -21.72
#